data_b3ae66fe72ccb9db4431ee74dfb7deaf
#
_entry.id   b3ae66fe72ccb9db4431ee74dfb7deaf
#
_cell.length_a   1.000
_cell.length_b   1.000
_cell.length_c   1.000
_cell.angle_alpha   90.00
_cell.angle_beta   90.00
_cell.angle_gamma   90.00
#
_symmetry.space_group_name_H-M   'P 1'
#
loop_
_entity.id
_entity.type
_entity.pdbx_description
1 polymer ?
#
loop_
_entity_poly.entity_id
_entity_poly.type
_entity_poly.pdbx_seq_one_letter_code
_entity_poly.pdbx_strand_id
1 'polypeptide(L)'
;TLNQNLFLLNQYPDYIFNFEGGVKYAWMKEYYPREYELMKAFVKAGRWHVSGASWDATDTLVPSVESFIRNIMLGQEFYRKELGVESTDIFLPDCFGFGWTLPTVAAHCGLIGFSSQKLDWRNNPFYGKSKHPFTIGLWKGVDGASVMLAHGYDYGRRWDNEDLSENKYLMELSKCTPLNTVYRYYGTGDVGGSPTIASVASVEKGIKGE
;
A
#
# COMPACT_ATOMS: atom_id res chain seq x y z
N THR A 1 -6.12 -5.20 -14.10
CA THR A 1 -5.14 -4.55 -13.19
C THR A 1 -3.72 -4.96 -13.53
N LEU A 2 -3.35 -6.26 -13.38
CA LEU A 2 -1.96 -6.71 -13.48
C LEU A 2 -1.32 -6.38 -14.83
N ASN A 3 -1.94 -6.74 -15.95
CA ASN A 3 -1.41 -6.46 -17.29
C ASN A 3 -1.26 -4.96 -17.59
N GLN A 4 -2.18 -4.13 -17.09
CA GLN A 4 -2.09 -2.67 -17.23
C GLN A 4 -0.87 -2.12 -16.51
N ASN A 5 -0.60 -2.64 -15.28
CA ASN A 5 0.57 -2.21 -14.52
C ASN A 5 1.88 -2.76 -15.11
N LEU A 6 1.89 -3.96 -15.69
CA LEU A 6 3.04 -4.44 -16.48
C LEU A 6 3.34 -3.54 -17.67
N PHE A 7 2.29 -3.07 -18.36
CA PHE A 7 2.45 -2.09 -19.44
C PHE A 7 3.07 -0.79 -18.93
N LEU A 8 2.56 -0.21 -17.83
CA LEU A 8 3.10 1.02 -17.25
C LEU A 8 4.55 0.86 -16.79
N LEU A 9 4.90 -0.26 -16.16
CA LEU A 9 6.26 -0.58 -15.76
C LEU A 9 7.24 -0.65 -16.94
N ASN A 10 6.77 -1.10 -18.10
CA ASN A 10 7.61 -1.12 -19.32
C ASN A 10 7.77 0.27 -19.93
N GLN A 11 6.78 1.16 -19.80
CA GLN A 11 6.78 2.48 -20.43
C GLN A 11 7.47 3.56 -19.57
N TYR A 12 7.35 3.44 -18.25
CA TYR A 12 7.80 4.46 -17.30
C TYR A 12 8.87 3.89 -16.37
N PRO A 13 10.15 4.27 -16.54
CA PRO A 13 11.27 3.67 -15.79
C PRO A 13 11.22 3.97 -14.29
N ASP A 14 10.68 5.11 -13.89
CA ASP A 14 10.57 5.52 -12.49
C ASP A 14 9.28 5.03 -11.80
N TYR A 15 8.37 4.41 -12.56
CA TYR A 15 7.12 3.89 -12.02
C TYR A 15 7.39 2.67 -11.15
N ILE A 16 6.87 2.70 -9.91
CA ILE A 16 6.86 1.59 -8.96
C ILE A 16 5.40 1.21 -8.68
N PHE A 17 5.11 -0.07 -8.77
CA PHE A 17 3.78 -0.60 -8.48
C PHE A 17 3.80 -1.39 -7.18
N ASN A 18 2.82 -1.12 -6.32
CA ASN A 18 2.59 -1.84 -5.07
C ASN A 18 1.35 -2.73 -5.22
N PHE A 19 1.48 -4.00 -4.87
CA PHE A 19 0.36 -4.94 -4.96
C PHE A 19 0.39 -5.93 -3.80
N GLU A 20 -0.78 -6.26 -3.25
CA GLU A 20 -0.95 -7.06 -2.05
C GLU A 20 -1.71 -8.37 -2.31
N GLY A 21 -1.55 -9.33 -1.38
CA GLY A 21 -2.29 -10.58 -1.33
C GLY A 21 -1.63 -11.73 -2.10
N GLY A 22 -1.01 -12.66 -1.36
CA GLY A 22 -0.33 -13.84 -1.90
C GLY A 22 -1.20 -14.67 -2.84
N VAL A 23 -2.50 -14.80 -2.51
CA VAL A 23 -3.47 -15.54 -3.33
C VAL A 23 -3.59 -14.96 -4.74
N LYS A 24 -3.53 -13.65 -4.90
CA LYS A 24 -3.64 -12.99 -6.21
C LYS A 24 -2.43 -13.28 -7.09
N TYR A 25 -1.24 -13.37 -6.49
CA TYR A 25 -0.03 -13.83 -7.17
C TYR A 25 -0.10 -15.31 -7.54
N ALA A 26 -0.68 -16.15 -6.66
CA ALA A 26 -0.90 -17.56 -6.97
C ALA A 26 -1.85 -17.73 -8.15
N TRP A 27 -2.95 -16.97 -8.21
CA TRP A 27 -3.84 -16.95 -9.37
C TRP A 27 -3.14 -16.43 -10.64
N MET A 28 -2.30 -15.40 -10.50
CA MET A 28 -1.51 -14.93 -11.64
C MET A 28 -0.59 -16.05 -12.19
N LYS A 29 0.08 -16.76 -11.28
CA LYS A 29 0.93 -17.90 -11.65
C LYS A 29 0.15 -19.00 -12.38
N GLU A 30 -1.05 -19.31 -11.90
CA GLU A 30 -1.90 -20.37 -12.45
C GLU A 30 -2.50 -20.00 -13.81
N TYR A 31 -3.10 -18.79 -13.90
CA TYR A 31 -3.90 -18.41 -15.07
C TYR A 31 -3.14 -17.55 -16.09
N TYR A 32 -2.04 -16.92 -15.69
CA TYR A 32 -1.24 -15.99 -16.50
C TYR A 32 0.26 -16.24 -16.30
N PRO A 33 0.77 -17.47 -16.56
CA PRO A 33 2.15 -17.85 -16.23
C PRO A 33 3.22 -17.00 -16.93
N ARG A 34 2.96 -16.54 -18.15
CA ARG A 34 3.89 -15.68 -18.88
C ARG A 34 4.01 -14.30 -18.22
N GLU A 35 2.90 -13.70 -17.87
CA GLU A 35 2.84 -12.40 -17.18
C GLU A 35 3.40 -12.51 -15.76
N TYR A 36 3.23 -13.66 -15.12
CA TYR A 36 3.82 -13.95 -13.82
C TYR A 36 5.36 -13.91 -13.87
N GLU A 37 5.99 -14.53 -14.88
CA GLU A 37 7.44 -14.46 -15.03
C GLU A 37 7.93 -13.03 -15.36
N LEU A 38 7.20 -12.26 -16.15
CA LEU A 38 7.50 -10.84 -16.36
C LEU A 38 7.42 -10.03 -15.06
N MET A 39 6.38 -10.26 -14.26
CA MET A 39 6.19 -9.63 -12.95
C MET A 39 7.37 -9.95 -12.02
N LYS A 40 7.84 -11.19 -11.97
CA LYS A 40 9.00 -11.59 -11.15
C LYS A 40 10.26 -10.80 -11.51
N ALA A 41 10.47 -10.49 -12.79
CA ALA A 41 11.59 -9.64 -13.20
C ALA A 41 11.48 -8.23 -12.62
N PHE A 42 10.27 -7.65 -12.57
CA PHE A 42 10.04 -6.35 -11.93
C PHE A 42 10.17 -6.39 -10.41
N VAL A 43 9.76 -7.49 -9.76
CA VAL A 43 10.01 -7.70 -8.31
C VAL A 43 11.51 -7.70 -8.05
N LYS A 44 12.28 -8.46 -8.81
CA LYS A 44 13.75 -8.51 -8.70
C LYS A 44 14.42 -7.16 -8.96
N ALA A 45 13.86 -6.37 -9.85
CA ALA A 45 14.35 -5.02 -10.16
C ALA A 45 13.92 -3.96 -9.10
N GLY A 46 13.14 -4.33 -8.07
CA GLY A 46 12.63 -3.41 -7.05
C GLY A 46 11.53 -2.46 -7.55
N ARG A 47 10.98 -2.73 -8.73
CA ARG A 47 9.95 -1.89 -9.37
C ARG A 47 8.52 -2.41 -9.19
N TRP A 48 8.39 -3.65 -8.76
CA TRP A 48 7.14 -4.22 -8.27
C TRP A 48 7.31 -4.56 -6.80
N HIS A 49 6.74 -3.76 -5.94
CA HIS A 49 6.81 -3.97 -4.50
C HIS A 49 5.69 -4.91 -4.05
N VAL A 50 6.09 -5.98 -3.38
CA VAL A 50 5.17 -6.93 -2.76
C VAL A 50 4.73 -6.36 -1.43
N SER A 51 3.65 -5.60 -1.43
CA SER A 51 3.06 -4.94 -0.27
C SER A 51 2.04 -5.85 0.41
N GLY A 52 1.84 -5.66 1.71
CA GLY A 52 0.87 -6.46 2.47
C GLY A 52 1.30 -7.90 2.67
N ALA A 53 1.86 -8.21 3.81
CA ALA A 53 2.47 -9.52 4.14
C ALA A 53 1.49 -10.71 4.07
N SER A 54 0.20 -10.47 4.00
CA SER A 54 -0.88 -11.46 4.14
C SER A 54 -1.06 -12.33 2.89
N TRP A 55 -1.60 -13.53 3.09
CA TRP A 55 -2.11 -14.36 2.00
C TRP A 55 -3.24 -13.66 1.24
N ASP A 56 -4.19 -13.07 1.98
CA ASP A 56 -5.20 -12.18 1.42
C ASP A 56 -5.51 -11.04 2.39
N ALA A 57 -6.07 -9.95 1.87
CA ALA A 57 -6.56 -8.85 2.68
C ALA A 57 -7.58 -9.37 3.69
N THR A 58 -7.46 -8.96 4.95
CA THR A 58 -8.31 -9.45 6.03
C THR A 58 -8.94 -8.32 6.80
N ASP A 59 -10.13 -8.56 7.33
CA ASP A 59 -10.67 -7.76 8.43
C ASP A 59 -9.77 -7.94 9.66
N THR A 60 -9.54 -6.88 10.42
CA THR A 60 -8.67 -6.91 11.59
C THR A 60 -9.41 -6.99 12.91
N LEU A 61 -10.74 -6.98 12.89
CA LEU A 61 -11.60 -6.98 14.07
C LEU A 61 -12.35 -8.31 14.27
N VAL A 62 -12.68 -9.00 13.17
CA VAL A 62 -13.51 -10.22 13.21
C VAL A 62 -12.69 -11.49 13.44
N PRO A 63 -11.58 -11.75 12.71
CA PRO A 63 -10.83 -12.99 12.90
C PRO A 63 -10.08 -13.01 14.22
N SER A 64 -9.78 -14.22 14.70
CA SER A 64 -8.89 -14.38 15.85
C SER A 64 -7.47 -13.88 15.52
N VAL A 65 -6.73 -13.47 16.55
CA VAL A 65 -5.32 -13.08 16.41
C VAL A 65 -4.50 -14.19 15.75
N GLU A 66 -4.76 -15.45 16.11
CA GLU A 66 -4.07 -16.60 15.51
C GLU A 66 -4.35 -16.71 14.01
N SER A 67 -5.61 -16.55 13.58
CA SER A 67 -5.97 -16.56 12.16
C SER A 67 -5.27 -15.45 11.39
N PHE A 68 -5.16 -14.28 12.00
CA PHE A 68 -4.46 -13.14 11.40
C PHE A 68 -2.95 -13.41 11.25
N ILE A 69 -2.30 -13.96 12.28
CA ILE A 69 -0.89 -14.36 12.22
C ILE A 69 -0.68 -15.42 11.14
N ARG A 70 -1.53 -16.45 11.07
CA ARG A 70 -1.45 -17.50 10.03
C ARG A 70 -1.60 -16.94 8.63
N ASN A 71 -2.47 -15.97 8.43
CA ASN A 71 -2.65 -15.30 7.15
C ASN A 71 -1.36 -14.57 6.72
N ILE A 72 -0.67 -13.90 7.66
CA ILE A 72 0.65 -13.30 7.42
C ILE A 72 1.69 -14.38 7.11
N MET A 73 1.75 -15.44 7.89
CA MET A 73 2.73 -16.53 7.69
C MET A 73 2.59 -17.16 6.31
N LEU A 74 1.36 -17.44 5.86
CA LEU A 74 1.09 -18.02 4.54
C LEU A 74 1.51 -17.08 3.42
N GLY A 75 1.21 -15.79 3.53
CA GLY A 75 1.64 -14.79 2.55
C GLY A 75 3.15 -14.69 2.46
N GLN A 76 3.83 -14.54 3.59
CA GLN A 76 5.28 -14.47 3.66
C GLN A 76 5.97 -15.73 3.15
N GLU A 77 5.43 -16.92 3.47
CA GLU A 77 5.96 -18.17 2.96
C GLU A 77 5.88 -18.24 1.43
N PHE A 78 4.75 -17.83 0.85
CA PHE A 78 4.57 -17.75 -0.59
C PHE A 78 5.57 -16.77 -1.23
N TYR A 79 5.69 -15.56 -0.68
CA TYR A 79 6.60 -14.56 -1.22
C TYR A 79 8.05 -15.00 -1.20
N ARG A 80 8.50 -15.61 -0.10
CA ARG A 80 9.86 -16.18 -0.01
C ARG A 80 10.09 -17.27 -1.03
N LYS A 81 9.18 -18.24 -1.14
CA LYS A 81 9.34 -19.41 -2.02
C LYS A 81 9.23 -19.05 -3.50
N GLU A 82 8.30 -18.20 -3.85
CA GLU A 82 7.94 -17.94 -5.25
C GLU A 82 8.64 -16.70 -5.84
N LEU A 83 8.83 -15.69 -5.02
CA LEU A 83 9.32 -14.39 -5.49
C LEU A 83 10.71 -14.05 -4.93
N GLY A 84 11.20 -14.80 -3.93
CA GLY A 84 12.51 -14.58 -3.31
C GLY A 84 12.60 -13.28 -2.48
N VAL A 85 11.43 -12.75 -2.04
CA VAL A 85 11.34 -11.52 -1.24
C VAL A 85 10.44 -11.73 -0.03
N GLU A 86 10.49 -10.80 0.90
CA GLU A 86 9.53 -10.68 2.02
C GLU A 86 8.83 -9.32 1.95
N SER A 87 7.56 -9.30 2.34
CA SER A 87 6.87 -8.05 2.59
C SER A 87 7.19 -7.55 3.99
N THR A 88 7.32 -6.24 4.15
CA THR A 88 7.65 -5.60 5.44
C THR A 88 6.48 -4.83 6.03
N ASP A 89 5.33 -4.86 5.40
CA ASP A 89 4.18 -4.05 5.78
C ASP A 89 2.86 -4.83 5.78
N ILE A 90 1.87 -4.23 6.41
CA ILE A 90 0.46 -4.55 6.25
C ILE A 90 -0.16 -3.45 5.39
N PHE A 91 -0.79 -3.84 4.30
CA PHE A 91 -1.48 -2.93 3.39
C PHE A 91 -2.96 -3.28 3.34
N LEU A 92 -3.78 -2.48 4.01
CA LEU A 92 -5.23 -2.67 4.11
C LEU A 92 -5.95 -1.37 3.75
N PRO A 93 -5.97 -0.99 2.48
CA PRO A 93 -6.48 0.31 2.04
C PRO A 93 -7.99 0.44 2.27
N ASP A 94 -8.73 -0.65 2.31
CA ASP A 94 -10.20 -0.64 2.32
C ASP A 94 -10.84 -1.41 3.48
N CYS A 95 -10.12 -1.66 4.58
CA CYS A 95 -10.68 -2.25 5.81
C CYS A 95 -11.36 -1.21 6.68
N PHE A 96 -12.51 -1.56 7.26
CA PHE A 96 -13.42 -0.64 7.94
C PHE A 96 -13.27 -0.68 9.45
N GLY A 97 -12.07 -0.68 9.94
CA GLY A 97 -11.72 -0.61 11.35
C GLY A 97 -10.45 -1.39 11.66
N PHE A 98 -9.76 -0.97 12.73
CA PHE A 98 -8.47 -1.52 13.11
C PHE A 98 -8.41 -1.70 14.63
N GLY A 99 -8.10 -2.93 15.06
CA GLY A 99 -7.97 -3.26 16.47
C GLY A 99 -6.67 -2.71 17.10
N TRP A 100 -6.71 -2.47 18.39
CA TRP A 100 -5.56 -1.98 19.18
C TRP A 100 -4.39 -2.96 19.19
N THR A 101 -4.65 -4.23 18.93
CA THR A 101 -3.65 -5.29 18.89
C THR A 101 -2.89 -5.34 17.56
N LEU A 102 -3.38 -4.68 16.53
CA LEU A 102 -2.81 -4.76 15.19
C LEU A 102 -1.33 -4.36 15.14
N PRO A 103 -0.88 -3.21 15.70
CA PRO A 103 0.55 -2.88 15.68
C PRO A 103 1.41 -3.85 16.50
N THR A 104 0.89 -4.40 17.62
CA THR A 104 1.55 -5.46 18.38
C THR A 104 1.78 -6.69 17.50
N VAL A 105 0.73 -7.21 16.89
CA VAL A 105 0.80 -8.40 16.03
C VAL A 105 1.75 -8.16 14.85
N ALA A 106 1.62 -7.03 14.18
CA ALA A 106 2.48 -6.67 13.06
C ALA A 106 3.96 -6.67 13.46
N ALA A 107 4.31 -5.99 14.55
CA ALA A 107 5.69 -5.90 15.04
C ALA A 107 6.25 -7.29 15.43
N HIS A 108 5.46 -8.12 16.11
CA HIS A 108 5.87 -9.48 16.47
C HIS A 108 5.94 -10.44 15.27
N CYS A 109 5.27 -10.14 14.18
CA CYS A 109 5.46 -10.83 12.90
C CYS A 109 6.66 -10.29 12.08
N GLY A 110 7.46 -9.39 12.64
CA GLY A 110 8.63 -8.80 11.97
C GLY A 110 8.28 -7.71 10.96
N LEU A 111 7.05 -7.22 10.96
CA LEU A 111 6.62 -6.15 10.06
C LEU A 111 6.93 -4.77 10.69
N ILE A 112 7.30 -3.82 9.85
CA ILE A 112 7.70 -2.48 10.29
C ILE A 112 6.73 -1.39 9.86
N GLY A 113 5.81 -1.69 8.95
CA GLY A 113 4.89 -0.73 8.36
C GLY A 113 3.43 -1.17 8.34
N PHE A 114 2.56 -0.19 8.33
CA PHE A 114 1.12 -0.34 8.10
C PHE A 114 0.61 0.82 7.26
N SER A 115 -0.22 0.54 6.28
CA SER A 115 -0.87 1.61 5.52
C SER A 115 -2.35 1.33 5.24
N SER A 116 -3.13 2.41 5.29
CA SER A 116 -4.57 2.41 5.01
C SER A 116 -5.06 3.80 4.61
N GLN A 117 -6.21 3.86 3.95
CA GLN A 117 -6.95 5.11 3.76
C GLN A 117 -8.15 5.27 4.72
N LYS A 118 -8.56 4.19 5.40
CA LYS A 118 -9.80 4.16 6.17
C LYS A 118 -9.69 4.72 7.58
N LEU A 119 -8.53 5.13 8.02
CA LEU A 119 -8.36 5.83 9.30
C LEU A 119 -9.05 7.20 9.29
N ASP A 120 -9.21 7.82 8.14
CA ASP A 120 -9.78 9.16 7.96
C ASP A 120 -11.11 9.13 7.18
N TRP A 121 -11.83 8.02 7.24
CA TRP A 121 -13.06 7.84 6.47
C TRP A 121 -14.21 8.68 7.04
N ARG A 122 -14.65 9.66 6.25
CA ARG A 122 -15.61 10.70 6.66
C ARG A 122 -16.97 10.20 7.09
N ASN A 123 -17.36 9.00 6.68
CA ASN A 123 -18.69 8.43 6.99
C ASN A 123 -18.69 7.57 8.25
N ASN A 124 -17.58 7.46 8.96
CA ASN A 124 -17.56 6.73 10.21
C ASN A 124 -18.05 7.65 11.35
N PRO A 125 -19.20 7.35 11.98
CA PRO A 125 -19.77 8.18 13.05
C PRO A 125 -18.87 8.28 14.28
N PHE A 126 -17.93 7.34 14.46
CA PHE A 126 -17.00 7.32 15.59
C PHE A 126 -15.75 8.18 15.34
N TYR A 127 -15.41 8.48 14.08
CA TYR A 127 -14.19 9.24 13.76
C TYR A 127 -14.43 10.75 13.62
N GLY A 128 -15.66 11.19 13.76
CA GLY A 128 -16.01 12.60 13.82
C GLY A 128 -15.27 13.49 12.81
N LYS A 129 -15.22 14.77 13.07
CA LYS A 129 -14.53 15.77 12.22
C LYS A 129 -13.02 15.86 12.50
N SER A 130 -12.42 14.92 13.23
CA SER A 130 -11.00 14.97 13.57
C SER A 130 -10.17 14.63 12.33
N LYS A 131 -9.51 15.63 11.78
CA LYS A 131 -8.46 15.42 10.80
C LYS A 131 -7.25 14.85 11.52
N HIS A 132 -6.68 13.76 11.03
CA HIS A 132 -5.38 13.32 11.52
C HIS A 132 -4.34 14.41 11.28
N PRO A 133 -3.54 14.77 12.29
CA PRO A 133 -2.59 15.87 12.17
C PRO A 133 -1.36 15.52 11.30
N PHE A 134 -1.24 14.27 10.86
CA PHE A 134 -0.10 13.78 10.10
C PHE A 134 -0.53 12.65 9.16
N THR A 135 0.28 12.36 8.16
CA THR A 135 0.08 11.22 7.24
C THR A 135 1.07 10.08 7.49
N ILE A 136 2.14 10.35 8.24
CA ILE A 136 3.16 9.37 8.61
C ILE A 136 3.46 9.55 10.10
N GLY A 137 3.46 8.44 10.84
CA GLY A 137 3.72 8.46 12.28
C GLY A 137 4.02 7.08 12.84
N LEU A 138 4.18 6.98 14.16
CA LEU A 138 4.33 5.69 14.85
C LEU A 138 2.99 5.29 15.48
N TRP A 139 2.58 4.07 15.19
CA TRP A 139 1.44 3.44 15.83
C TRP A 139 1.92 2.43 16.87
N LYS A 140 1.65 2.73 18.14
CA LYS A 140 2.03 1.89 19.27
C LYS A 140 0.93 0.90 19.61
N GLY A 141 1.32 -0.34 19.81
CA GLY A 141 0.48 -1.41 20.33
C GLY A 141 0.35 -1.38 21.85
N VAL A 142 -0.46 -2.29 22.36
CA VAL A 142 -0.78 -2.40 23.81
C VAL A 142 0.41 -2.81 24.66
N ASP A 143 1.39 -3.48 24.07
CA ASP A 143 2.64 -3.92 24.71
C ASP A 143 3.81 -2.93 24.53
N GLY A 144 3.55 -1.81 23.85
CA GLY A 144 4.58 -0.81 23.53
C GLY A 144 5.34 -1.07 22.24
N ALA A 145 5.18 -2.22 21.60
CA ALA A 145 5.69 -2.46 20.26
C ALA A 145 5.08 -1.46 19.27
N SER A 146 5.78 -1.13 18.21
CA SER A 146 5.29 -0.12 17.26
C SER A 146 5.64 -0.45 15.82
N VAL A 147 4.81 0.02 14.92
CA VAL A 147 5.02 0.03 13.48
C VAL A 147 4.90 1.45 12.94
N MET A 148 5.52 1.72 11.80
CA MET A 148 5.30 2.95 11.07
C MET A 148 3.89 2.92 10.46
N LEU A 149 3.10 3.93 10.76
CA LEU A 149 1.81 4.16 10.15
C LEU A 149 1.97 5.14 8.99
N ALA A 150 1.50 4.74 7.81
CA ALA A 150 1.31 5.63 6.69
C ALA A 150 -0.17 5.61 6.29
N HIS A 151 -0.84 6.75 6.36
CA HIS A 151 -2.22 6.83 5.93
C HIS A 151 -2.41 7.89 4.85
N GLY A 152 -3.14 7.53 3.82
CA GLY A 152 -3.51 8.41 2.74
C GLY A 152 -5.02 8.47 2.62
N TYR A 153 -5.53 9.59 2.19
CA TYR A 153 -6.93 9.72 1.80
C TYR A 153 -7.06 9.41 0.31
N ASP A 154 -8.13 8.70 -0.08
CA ASP A 154 -8.50 8.48 -1.47
C ASP A 154 -7.46 7.69 -2.30
N TYR A 155 -7.51 6.36 -2.23
CA TYR A 155 -6.68 5.47 -3.04
C TYR A 155 -7.01 5.52 -4.54
N GLY A 156 -8.17 6.05 -4.91
CA GLY A 156 -8.60 6.29 -6.30
C GLY A 156 -8.14 7.63 -6.87
N ARG A 157 -7.25 8.36 -6.18
CA ARG A 157 -6.77 9.67 -6.64
C ARG A 157 -6.11 9.60 -8.00
N ARG A 158 -6.47 10.53 -8.88
CA ARG A 158 -5.83 10.78 -10.16
C ARG A 158 -5.04 12.08 -10.09
N TRP A 159 -3.89 12.08 -10.74
CA TRP A 159 -2.99 13.22 -10.87
C TRP A 159 -2.88 13.67 -12.34
N ASP A 160 -3.94 13.47 -13.11
CA ASP A 160 -3.95 13.71 -14.56
C ASP A 160 -3.61 15.17 -14.85
N ASN A 161 -2.49 15.40 -15.54
CA ASN A 161 -2.01 16.72 -15.95
C ASN A 161 -1.82 17.73 -14.80
N GLU A 162 -1.59 17.25 -13.57
CA GLU A 162 -1.28 18.12 -12.44
C GLU A 162 0.24 18.34 -12.34
N ASP A 163 0.64 19.57 -12.06
CA ASP A 163 1.98 19.88 -11.58
C ASP A 163 2.06 19.61 -10.08
N LEU A 164 2.71 18.52 -9.71
CA LEU A 164 2.80 18.10 -8.31
C LEU A 164 3.75 18.97 -7.50
N SER A 165 4.69 19.67 -8.14
CA SER A 165 5.62 20.59 -7.48
C SER A 165 4.92 21.85 -6.96
N GLU A 166 3.84 22.27 -7.61
CA GLU A 166 3.02 23.42 -7.24
C GLU A 166 1.71 23.04 -6.52
N ASN A 167 1.51 21.76 -6.19
CA ASN A 167 0.29 21.31 -5.54
C ASN A 167 0.22 21.80 -4.09
N LYS A 168 -0.55 22.89 -3.87
CA LYS A 168 -0.70 23.56 -2.56
C LYS A 168 -1.16 22.62 -1.45
N TYR A 169 -2.04 21.65 -1.77
CA TYR A 169 -2.52 20.70 -0.79
C TYR A 169 -1.40 19.77 -0.28
N LEU A 170 -0.57 19.26 -1.19
CA LEU A 170 0.58 18.42 -0.82
C LEU A 170 1.62 19.23 -0.04
N MET A 171 1.86 20.47 -0.44
CA MET A 171 2.78 21.40 0.26
C MET A 171 2.31 21.70 1.68
N GLU A 172 1.03 21.98 1.88
CA GLU A 172 0.48 22.22 3.22
C GLU A 172 0.49 20.96 4.08
N LEU A 173 0.17 19.81 3.50
CA LEU A 173 0.17 18.54 4.20
C LEU A 173 1.59 18.13 4.62
N SER A 174 2.61 18.41 3.81
CA SER A 174 4.01 18.11 4.14
C SER A 174 4.50 18.85 5.38
N LYS A 175 4.02 20.06 5.61
CA LYS A 175 4.34 20.86 6.80
C LYS A 175 3.81 20.26 8.11
N CYS A 176 2.84 19.36 8.03
CA CYS A 176 2.26 18.69 9.19
C CYS A 176 3.11 17.52 9.70
N THR A 177 4.21 17.18 9.04
CA THR A 177 5.10 16.09 9.44
C THR A 177 6.51 16.59 9.71
N PRO A 178 7.19 16.07 10.75
CA PRO A 178 8.58 16.46 11.03
C PRO A 178 9.56 16.16 9.89
N LEU A 179 9.20 15.20 9.04
CA LEU A 179 10.01 14.75 7.90
C LEU A 179 9.76 15.58 6.62
N ASN A 180 8.86 16.55 6.68
CA ASN A 180 8.44 17.32 5.50
C ASN A 180 8.01 16.43 4.32
N THR A 181 7.39 15.30 4.62
CA THR A 181 7.03 14.22 3.69
C THR A 181 5.56 13.87 3.84
N VAL A 182 4.91 13.54 2.74
CA VAL A 182 3.52 13.07 2.74
C VAL A 182 3.43 11.68 2.12
N TYR A 183 2.47 10.91 2.60
CA TYR A 183 2.07 9.66 1.99
C TYR A 183 0.75 9.86 1.25
N ARG A 184 0.71 9.48 -0.03
CA ARG A 184 -0.49 9.57 -0.85
C ARG A 184 -0.59 8.39 -1.79
N TYR A 185 -1.79 7.84 -1.87
CA TYR A 185 -2.12 6.89 -2.92
C TYR A 185 -2.41 7.61 -4.25
N TYR A 186 -2.23 6.92 -5.35
CA TYR A 186 -2.83 7.23 -6.63
C TYR A 186 -3.10 5.94 -7.41
N GLY A 187 -4.13 5.96 -8.21
CA GLY A 187 -4.54 4.78 -8.96
C GLY A 187 -6.04 4.75 -9.23
N THR A 188 -6.58 3.54 -9.33
CA THR A 188 -8.01 3.31 -9.49
C THR A 188 -8.54 2.55 -8.29
N GLY A 189 -9.53 3.12 -7.60
CA GLY A 189 -10.24 2.47 -6.50
C GLY A 189 -11.52 1.78 -6.95
N ASP A 190 -12.06 0.91 -6.10
CA ASP A 190 -13.35 0.22 -6.15
C ASP A 190 -13.61 -0.74 -7.33
N VAL A 191 -13.05 -0.48 -8.49
CA VAL A 191 -13.37 -1.23 -9.72
C VAL A 191 -12.18 -2.02 -10.29
N GLY A 192 -11.02 -1.98 -9.62
CA GLY A 192 -9.78 -2.51 -10.14
C GLY A 192 -9.27 -1.70 -11.36
N GLY A 193 -8.01 -1.85 -11.71
CA GLY A 193 -7.40 -1.11 -12.81
C GLY A 193 -5.93 -0.77 -12.53
N SER A 194 -5.48 0.30 -13.14
CA SER A 194 -4.17 0.92 -12.93
C SER A 194 -4.33 2.43 -12.78
N PRO A 195 -3.30 3.15 -12.37
CA PRO A 195 -3.25 4.58 -12.60
C PRO A 195 -3.46 4.91 -14.09
N THR A 196 -3.98 6.09 -14.37
CA THR A 196 -4.04 6.57 -15.75
C THR A 196 -2.62 6.88 -16.27
N ILE A 197 -2.41 6.76 -17.56
CA ILE A 197 -1.14 7.14 -18.21
C ILE A 197 -0.80 8.60 -17.87
N ALA A 198 -1.79 9.49 -17.90
CA ALA A 198 -1.61 10.90 -17.57
C ALA A 198 -1.15 11.11 -16.12
N SER A 199 -1.72 10.37 -15.16
CA SER A 199 -1.27 10.43 -13.76
C SER A 199 0.18 9.95 -13.57
N VAL A 200 0.56 8.85 -14.22
CA VAL A 200 1.94 8.33 -14.15
C VAL A 200 2.91 9.32 -14.77
N ALA A 201 2.58 9.88 -15.93
CA ALA A 201 3.40 10.89 -16.60
C ALA A 201 3.57 12.16 -15.74
N SER A 202 2.51 12.62 -15.07
CA SER A 202 2.59 13.78 -14.16
C SER A 202 3.48 13.51 -12.95
N VAL A 203 3.39 12.30 -12.36
CA VAL A 203 4.27 11.91 -11.24
C VAL A 203 5.72 11.82 -11.70
N GLU A 204 5.98 11.22 -12.86
CA GLU A 204 7.33 11.09 -13.39
C GLU A 204 7.98 12.45 -13.72
N LYS A 205 7.20 13.42 -14.27
CA LYS A 205 7.67 14.80 -14.43
C LYS A 205 8.02 15.45 -13.10
N GLY A 206 7.14 15.31 -12.10
CA GLY A 206 7.42 15.82 -10.76
C GLY A 206 8.70 15.24 -10.12
N ILE A 207 9.00 13.94 -10.34
CA ILE A 207 10.25 13.32 -9.91
C ILE A 207 11.47 13.94 -10.61
N LYS A 208 11.36 14.25 -11.89
CA LYS A 208 12.43 14.84 -12.70
C LYS A 208 12.58 16.35 -12.50
N GLY A 209 11.62 17.01 -11.88
CA GLY A 209 11.58 18.47 -11.75
C GLY A 209 11.26 19.19 -13.05
N GLU A 210 10.43 18.58 -13.90
CA GLU A 210 10.01 19.08 -15.21
C GLU A 210 8.60 19.68 -15.17
#